data_002d5fc3399a5b4da5886002c079bb0a
#
_entry.id   002d5fc3399a5b4da5886002c079bb0a
#
_cell.length_a   1.000
_cell.length_b   1.000
_cell.length_c   1.000
_cell.angle_alpha   90.00
_cell.angle_beta   90.00
_cell.angle_gamma   90.00
#
_symmetry.space_group_name_H-M   'P 1'
#
loop_
_entity.id
_entity.type
_entity.pdbx_description
1 polymer ?
#
loop_
_entity_poly.entity_id
_entity_poly.type
_entity_poly.pdbx_seq_one_letter_code
_entity_poly.pdbx_strand_id
1 'polypeptide(L)'
;MKVLLINGSPHREGNTFIALSEVARTLESEGVQAEIVHIGTKAVQGCIACGKCAELGHCVFSDALYTTVREKLADADGIVVGSPVYYAGPNGSLCALLDRVFYSCGKYLAYKPGAAVAVCRRGGASATFDRLNKYFTIMNMPGVPSQYW
;
A
#
# COMPACT_ATOMS: atom_id res chain seq x y z
N MET A 1 7.58 -7.19 -15.76
CA MET A 1 7.38 -6.92 -14.33
C MET A 1 6.20 -5.98 -14.16
N LYS A 2 5.47 -6.12 -13.06
CA LYS A 2 4.29 -5.30 -12.74
C LYS A 2 4.37 -4.80 -11.30
N VAL A 3 4.13 -3.52 -11.09
CA VAL A 3 4.12 -2.90 -9.75
C VAL A 3 2.71 -2.39 -9.44
N LEU A 4 2.19 -2.77 -8.29
CA LEU A 4 0.93 -2.25 -7.76
C LEU A 4 1.20 -1.00 -6.92
N LEU A 5 0.55 0.12 -7.25
CA LEU A 5 0.61 1.34 -6.47
C LEU A 5 -0.74 1.55 -5.76
N ILE A 6 -0.71 1.75 -4.43
CA ILE A 6 -1.92 2.02 -3.65
C ILE A 6 -1.97 3.50 -3.31
N ASN A 7 -2.95 4.22 -3.85
CA ASN A 7 -3.24 5.60 -3.48
C ASN A 7 -4.13 5.63 -2.24
N GLY A 8 -3.51 5.84 -1.07
CA GLY A 8 -4.14 5.91 0.24
C GLY A 8 -4.79 7.27 0.56
N SER A 9 -4.92 8.17 -0.39
CA SER A 9 -5.63 9.44 -0.21
C SER A 9 -7.14 9.26 -0.45
N PRO A 10 -8.02 9.96 0.29
CA PRO A 10 -9.43 10.05 -0.08
C PRO A 10 -9.65 10.87 -1.37
N HIS A 11 -8.70 11.73 -1.73
CA HIS A 11 -8.73 12.51 -2.96
C HIS A 11 -8.12 11.72 -4.11
N ARG A 12 -8.94 11.42 -5.13
CA ARG A 12 -8.54 10.57 -6.25
C ARG A 12 -7.35 11.13 -7.02
N GLU A 13 -7.34 12.42 -7.27
CA GLU A 13 -6.33 13.15 -8.06
C GLU A 13 -5.60 14.21 -7.22
N GLY A 14 -5.43 13.95 -5.91
CA GLY A 14 -4.69 14.83 -5.01
C GLY A 14 -3.17 14.64 -5.09
N ASN A 15 -2.44 15.32 -4.22
CA ASN A 15 -0.96 15.30 -4.20
C ASN A 15 -0.36 13.90 -4.05
N THR A 16 -1.01 12.99 -3.33
CA THR A 16 -0.57 11.59 -3.25
C THR A 16 -0.67 10.89 -4.60
N PHE A 17 -1.74 11.14 -5.36
CA PHE A 17 -1.88 10.62 -6.71
C PHE A 17 -0.82 11.18 -7.65
N ILE A 18 -0.53 12.49 -7.57
CA ILE A 18 0.51 13.13 -8.40
C ILE A 18 1.88 12.46 -8.14
N ALA A 19 2.23 12.26 -6.86
CA ALA A 19 3.49 11.60 -6.50
C ALA A 19 3.54 10.14 -7.00
N LEU A 20 2.46 9.38 -6.84
CA LEU A 20 2.38 8.00 -7.34
C LEU A 20 2.37 7.92 -8.86
N SER A 21 1.78 8.90 -9.55
CA SER A 21 1.78 8.97 -11.01
C SER A 21 3.18 9.22 -11.56
N GLU A 22 4.00 10.01 -10.86
CA GLU A 22 5.41 10.18 -11.23
C GLU A 22 6.21 8.88 -11.06
N VAL A 23 5.97 8.13 -9.97
CA VAL A 23 6.55 6.80 -9.79
C VAL A 23 6.10 5.86 -10.90
N ALA A 24 4.81 5.84 -11.23
CA ALA A 24 4.26 5.00 -12.30
C ALA A 24 4.88 5.33 -13.65
N ARG A 25 4.95 6.62 -14.00
CA ARG A 25 5.55 7.10 -15.24
C ARG A 25 7.03 6.67 -15.38
N THR A 26 7.78 6.77 -14.28
CA THR A 26 9.18 6.36 -14.25
C THR A 26 9.32 4.84 -14.43
N LEU A 27 8.49 4.04 -13.73
CA LEU A 27 8.47 2.59 -13.90
C LEU A 27 8.15 2.20 -15.35
N GLU A 28 7.16 2.84 -15.95
CA GLU A 28 6.76 2.59 -17.34
C GLU A 28 7.86 2.96 -18.33
N SER A 29 8.61 4.04 -18.11
CA SER A 29 9.76 4.41 -18.94
C SER A 29 10.90 3.38 -18.89
N GLU A 30 10.98 2.60 -17.82
CA GLU A 30 11.93 1.48 -17.64
C GLU A 30 11.31 0.11 -18.04
N GLY A 31 10.17 0.10 -18.71
CA GLY A 31 9.51 -1.12 -19.18
C GLY A 31 8.80 -1.95 -18.09
N VAL A 32 8.52 -1.35 -16.94
CA VAL A 32 7.79 -1.97 -15.84
C VAL A 32 6.35 -1.48 -15.85
N GLN A 33 5.38 -2.40 -15.94
CA GLN A 33 3.97 -2.05 -15.86
C GLN A 33 3.62 -1.51 -14.47
N ALA A 34 2.87 -0.41 -14.43
CA ALA A 34 2.44 0.23 -13.18
C ALA A 34 0.92 0.37 -13.16
N GLU A 35 0.30 0.00 -12.03
CA GLU A 35 -1.13 0.12 -11.86
C GLU A 35 -1.48 0.80 -10.53
N ILE A 36 -2.21 1.91 -10.57
CA ILE A 36 -2.63 2.66 -9.38
C ILE A 36 -4.04 2.25 -8.98
N VAL A 37 -4.20 1.75 -7.74
CA VAL A 37 -5.48 1.49 -7.10
C VAL A 37 -5.76 2.58 -6.06
N HIS A 38 -6.89 3.26 -6.20
CA HIS A 38 -7.35 4.28 -5.26
C HIS A 38 -8.27 3.66 -4.20
N ILE A 39 -8.01 3.92 -2.91
CA ILE A 39 -8.81 3.35 -1.80
C ILE A 39 -10.25 3.91 -1.72
N GLY A 40 -10.52 5.04 -2.37
CA GLY A 40 -11.83 5.68 -2.35
C GLY A 40 -12.15 6.44 -1.06
N THR A 41 -13.42 6.79 -0.91
CA THR A 41 -13.95 7.57 0.24
C THR A 41 -14.94 6.77 1.09
N LYS A 42 -15.21 5.52 0.71
CA LYS A 42 -16.10 4.63 1.50
C LYS A 42 -15.40 4.16 2.76
N ALA A 43 -16.18 3.81 3.77
CA ALA A 43 -15.65 3.21 4.99
C ALA A 43 -14.89 1.92 4.66
N VAL A 44 -13.71 1.78 5.24
CA VAL A 44 -12.87 0.59 5.09
C VAL A 44 -12.88 -0.17 6.41
N GLN A 45 -13.35 -1.41 6.38
CA GLN A 45 -13.32 -2.30 7.54
C GLN A 45 -11.88 -2.63 7.93
N GLY A 46 -11.54 -2.45 9.20
CA GLY A 46 -10.25 -2.86 9.75
C GLY A 46 -10.18 -4.36 10.07
N CYS A 47 -8.99 -4.85 10.38
CA CYS A 47 -8.78 -6.21 10.85
C CYS A 47 -9.37 -6.38 12.26
N ILE A 48 -10.16 -7.44 12.46
CA ILE A 48 -10.74 -7.80 13.78
C ILE A 48 -9.98 -8.91 14.49
N ALA A 49 -8.79 -9.27 14.01
CA ALA A 49 -7.92 -10.30 14.58
C ALA A 49 -8.60 -11.68 14.76
N CYS A 50 -9.54 -12.03 13.91
CA CYS A 50 -10.29 -13.31 14.01
C CYS A 50 -9.46 -14.56 13.68
N GLY A 51 -8.28 -14.42 13.11
CA GLY A 51 -7.38 -15.53 12.72
C GLY A 51 -7.80 -16.38 11.53
N LYS A 52 -9.04 -16.27 11.04
CA LYS A 52 -9.60 -17.14 10.00
C LYS A 52 -8.87 -17.08 8.66
N CYS A 53 -8.12 -16.01 8.40
CA CYS A 53 -7.34 -15.91 7.17
C CYS A 53 -6.22 -16.96 7.06
N ALA A 54 -5.77 -17.54 8.18
CA ALA A 54 -4.81 -18.65 8.17
C ALA A 54 -5.38 -19.91 7.47
N GLU A 55 -6.66 -20.17 7.65
CA GLU A 55 -7.37 -21.31 7.04
C GLU A 55 -7.88 -20.97 5.63
N LEU A 56 -8.50 -19.78 5.50
CA LEU A 56 -9.17 -19.38 4.26
C LEU A 56 -8.19 -18.92 3.17
N GLY A 57 -6.99 -18.47 3.54
CA GLY A 57 -6.06 -17.81 2.62
C GLY A 57 -6.51 -16.41 2.15
N HIS A 58 -7.53 -15.85 2.79
CA HIS A 58 -8.03 -14.48 2.55
C HIS A 58 -8.80 -13.96 3.78
N CYS A 59 -9.02 -12.63 3.84
CA CYS A 59 -9.82 -12.00 4.90
C CYS A 59 -11.30 -12.45 4.80
N VAL A 60 -11.95 -12.62 5.95
CA VAL A 60 -13.41 -12.92 6.00
C VAL A 60 -14.26 -11.77 5.44
N PHE A 61 -13.76 -10.53 5.52
CA PHE A 61 -14.37 -9.37 4.89
C PHE A 61 -13.84 -9.23 3.46
N SER A 62 -14.60 -9.71 2.49
CA SER A 62 -14.24 -9.70 1.07
C SER A 62 -14.96 -8.58 0.31
N ASP A 63 -14.91 -7.35 0.83
CA ASP A 63 -15.40 -6.17 0.12
C ASP A 63 -14.62 -5.93 -1.18
N ALA A 64 -15.23 -5.18 -2.11
CA ALA A 64 -14.66 -4.97 -3.44
C ALA A 64 -13.25 -4.38 -3.43
N LEU A 65 -12.95 -3.44 -2.50
CA LEU A 65 -11.62 -2.82 -2.43
C LEU A 65 -10.56 -3.84 -2.00
N TYR A 66 -10.82 -4.60 -0.93
CA TYR A 66 -9.92 -5.65 -0.48
C TYR A 66 -9.71 -6.71 -1.57
N THR A 67 -10.78 -7.17 -2.20
CA THR A 67 -10.71 -8.19 -3.26
C THR A 67 -9.86 -7.70 -4.43
N THR A 68 -10.11 -6.48 -4.90
CA THR A 68 -9.32 -5.87 -5.98
C THR A 68 -7.82 -5.80 -5.63
N VAL A 69 -7.49 -5.30 -4.43
CA VAL A 69 -6.09 -5.20 -4.01
C VAL A 69 -5.44 -6.57 -3.88
N ARG A 70 -6.13 -7.55 -3.29
CA ARG A 70 -5.64 -8.92 -3.15
C ARG A 70 -5.33 -9.58 -4.49
N GLU A 71 -6.24 -9.48 -5.46
CA GLU A 71 -6.06 -10.05 -6.79
C GLU A 71 -4.88 -9.42 -7.53
N LYS A 72 -4.80 -8.08 -7.52
CA LYS A 72 -3.70 -7.37 -8.15
C LYS A 72 -2.35 -7.62 -7.48
N LEU A 73 -2.35 -7.80 -6.17
CA LEU A 73 -1.14 -8.12 -5.41
C LEU A 73 -0.59 -9.52 -5.72
N ALA A 74 -1.47 -10.47 -6.04
CA ALA A 74 -1.05 -11.81 -6.44
C ALA A 74 -0.22 -11.77 -7.75
N ASP A 75 -0.58 -10.88 -8.68
CA ASP A 75 0.08 -10.72 -9.98
C ASP A 75 1.24 -9.71 -9.96
N ALA A 76 1.35 -8.89 -8.93
CA ALA A 76 2.37 -7.86 -8.85
C ALA A 76 3.73 -8.43 -8.41
N ASP A 77 4.81 -7.91 -8.98
CA ASP A 77 6.19 -8.20 -8.60
C ASP A 77 6.71 -7.26 -7.51
N GLY A 78 6.03 -6.15 -7.26
CA GLY A 78 6.35 -5.16 -6.23
C GLY A 78 5.15 -4.30 -5.86
N ILE A 79 5.26 -3.56 -4.76
CA ILE A 79 4.20 -2.68 -4.25
C ILE A 79 4.75 -1.31 -3.85
N VAL A 80 4.01 -0.26 -4.20
CA VAL A 80 4.24 1.10 -3.70
C VAL A 80 3.00 1.56 -2.94
N VAL A 81 3.17 2.03 -1.71
CA VAL A 81 2.06 2.53 -0.88
C VAL A 81 2.23 4.02 -0.66
N GLY A 82 1.32 4.81 -1.20
CA GLY A 82 1.27 6.26 -1.02
C GLY A 82 0.21 6.68 -0.01
N SER A 83 0.56 7.60 0.88
CA SER A 83 -0.37 8.15 1.87
C SER A 83 -0.21 9.65 2.06
N PRO A 84 -1.31 10.42 2.23
CA PRO A 84 -1.21 11.72 2.87
C PRO A 84 -0.85 11.52 4.33
N VAL A 85 -0.26 12.57 4.92
CA VAL A 85 0.08 12.59 6.36
C VAL A 85 -1.09 13.19 7.14
N TYR A 86 -1.68 12.42 8.04
CA TYR A 86 -2.69 12.85 8.99
C TYR A 86 -2.18 12.63 10.42
N TYR A 87 -2.01 13.72 11.19
CA TYR A 87 -1.53 13.66 12.58
C TYR A 87 -0.22 12.84 12.73
N ALA A 88 0.75 13.13 11.85
CA ALA A 88 2.04 12.42 11.78
C ALA A 88 1.91 10.89 11.55
N GLY A 89 0.86 10.46 10.88
CA GLY A 89 0.64 9.07 10.49
C GLY A 89 -0.01 8.93 9.12
N PRO A 90 -0.07 7.74 8.55
CA PRO A 90 -0.80 7.50 7.31
C PRO A 90 -2.31 7.57 7.53
N ASN A 91 -3.06 7.73 6.43
CA ASN A 91 -4.52 7.71 6.45
C ASN A 91 -5.05 6.44 7.12
N GLY A 92 -5.99 6.61 8.08
CA GLY A 92 -6.57 5.50 8.84
C GLY A 92 -7.29 4.46 7.98
N SER A 93 -8.00 4.87 6.92
CA SER A 93 -8.65 3.95 5.98
C SER A 93 -7.62 3.12 5.20
N LEU A 94 -6.48 3.71 4.85
CA LEU A 94 -5.36 2.99 4.26
C LEU A 94 -4.82 1.95 5.25
N CYS A 95 -4.56 2.33 6.50
CA CYS A 95 -4.07 1.40 7.53
C CYS A 95 -5.05 0.25 7.73
N ALA A 96 -6.36 0.52 7.80
CA ALA A 96 -7.39 -0.50 7.93
C ALA A 96 -7.37 -1.52 6.78
N LEU A 97 -7.13 -1.07 5.55
CA LEU A 97 -6.94 -1.93 4.39
C LEU A 97 -5.64 -2.74 4.51
N LEU A 98 -4.51 -2.06 4.80
CA LEU A 98 -3.19 -2.70 4.88
C LEU A 98 -3.13 -3.76 5.98
N ASP A 99 -3.71 -3.51 7.15
CA ASP A 99 -3.77 -4.49 8.24
C ASP A 99 -4.43 -5.80 7.78
N ARG A 100 -5.49 -5.72 6.98
CA ARG A 100 -6.16 -6.89 6.41
C ARG A 100 -5.34 -7.55 5.31
N VAL A 101 -4.83 -6.76 4.38
CA VAL A 101 -4.06 -7.25 3.22
C VAL A 101 -2.79 -7.94 3.68
N PHE A 102 -1.99 -7.28 4.51
CA PHE A 102 -0.71 -7.83 4.96
C PHE A 102 -0.90 -9.04 5.88
N TYR A 103 -1.95 -9.07 6.70
CA TYR A 103 -2.24 -10.22 7.55
C TYR A 103 -2.72 -11.45 6.76
N SER A 104 -3.49 -11.26 5.70
CA SER A 104 -4.13 -12.36 4.96
C SER A 104 -3.41 -12.75 3.68
N CYS A 105 -2.56 -11.88 3.12
CA CYS A 105 -1.91 -12.07 1.83
C CYS A 105 -0.38 -12.25 1.92
N GLY A 106 0.17 -12.52 3.10
CA GLY A 106 1.62 -12.60 3.35
C GLY A 106 2.36 -13.51 2.36
N LYS A 107 1.73 -14.61 1.93
CA LYS A 107 2.31 -15.52 0.92
C LYS A 107 2.59 -14.89 -0.45
N TYR A 108 1.91 -13.78 -0.77
CA TYR A 108 2.12 -13.04 -2.02
C TYR A 108 3.12 -11.91 -1.90
N LEU A 109 3.56 -11.59 -0.68
CA LEU A 109 4.34 -10.39 -0.37
C LEU A 109 5.83 -10.67 -0.15
N ALA A 110 6.15 -11.80 0.45
CA ALA A 110 7.53 -12.14 0.80
C ALA A 110 8.48 -12.02 -0.40
N TYR A 111 9.59 -11.33 -0.17
CA TYR A 111 10.66 -11.07 -1.15
C TYR A 111 10.30 -10.16 -2.33
N LYS A 112 9.07 -9.64 -2.40
CA LYS A 112 8.72 -8.59 -3.37
C LYS A 112 9.19 -7.23 -2.83
N PRO A 113 9.77 -6.35 -3.67
CA PRO A 113 10.16 -5.01 -3.24
C PRO A 113 8.95 -4.17 -2.82
N GLY A 114 9.14 -3.42 -1.74
CA GLY A 114 8.14 -2.49 -1.22
C GLY A 114 8.68 -1.09 -1.07
N ALA A 115 7.91 -0.08 -1.44
CA ALA A 115 8.23 1.32 -1.25
C ALA A 115 7.07 2.11 -0.64
N ALA A 116 7.39 3.11 0.18
CA ALA A 116 6.42 4.02 0.77
C ALA A 116 6.60 5.44 0.23
N VAL A 117 5.47 6.13 0.02
CA VAL A 117 5.41 7.54 -0.36
C VAL A 117 4.56 8.29 0.67
N ALA A 118 5.19 9.17 1.46
CA ALA A 118 4.51 9.99 2.45
C ALA A 118 4.40 11.44 1.94
N VAL A 119 3.17 11.92 1.78
CA VAL A 119 2.89 13.27 1.25
C VAL A 119 2.36 14.15 2.37
N CYS A 120 3.14 15.12 2.82
CA CYS A 120 2.77 16.01 3.91
C CYS A 120 2.69 17.48 3.46
N ARG A 121 1.90 18.27 4.18
CA ARG A 121 1.85 19.73 3.99
C ARG A 121 3.03 20.45 4.66
N ARG A 122 3.45 19.96 5.85
CA ARG A 122 4.49 20.59 6.68
C ARG A 122 5.45 19.57 7.27
N GLY A 123 4.97 18.69 8.14
CA GLY A 123 5.78 17.71 8.87
C GLY A 123 5.04 16.39 9.07
N GLY A 124 5.69 15.45 9.77
CA GLY A 124 5.14 14.12 10.05
C GLY A 124 5.38 13.09 8.95
N ALA A 125 6.11 13.43 7.88
CA ALA A 125 6.44 12.49 6.81
C ALA A 125 7.27 11.32 7.32
N SER A 126 8.31 11.57 8.14
CA SER A 126 9.19 10.52 8.67
C SER A 126 8.41 9.48 9.48
N ALA A 127 7.54 9.91 10.40
CA ALA A 127 6.72 8.99 11.21
C ALA A 127 5.71 8.21 10.35
N THR A 128 5.13 8.85 9.33
CA THR A 128 4.25 8.18 8.36
C THR A 128 5.02 7.13 7.55
N PHE A 129 6.19 7.49 7.05
CA PHE A 129 7.08 6.62 6.30
C PHE A 129 7.50 5.39 7.14
N ASP A 130 7.96 5.62 8.38
CA ASP A 130 8.31 4.56 9.31
C ASP A 130 7.14 3.59 9.57
N ARG A 131 5.94 4.13 9.73
CA ARG A 131 4.74 3.30 9.94
C ARG A 131 4.42 2.42 8.72
N LEU A 132 4.55 2.95 7.51
CA LEU A 132 4.32 2.20 6.28
C LEU A 132 5.41 1.13 6.07
N ASN A 133 6.66 1.43 6.33
CA ASN A 133 7.76 0.47 6.18
C ASN A 133 7.65 -0.73 7.11
N LYS A 134 6.98 -0.61 8.27
CA LYS A 134 6.76 -1.74 9.17
C LYS A 134 5.91 -2.85 8.55
N TYR A 135 5.02 -2.52 7.63
CA TYR A 135 4.29 -3.53 6.86
C TYR A 135 5.22 -4.34 5.97
N PHE A 136 6.20 -3.69 5.33
CA PHE A 136 7.13 -4.36 4.44
C PHE A 136 8.11 -5.23 5.22
N THR A 137 8.69 -4.70 6.29
CA THR A 137 9.71 -5.41 7.06
C THR A 137 9.19 -6.69 7.71
N ILE A 138 7.96 -6.69 8.25
CA ILE A 138 7.37 -7.89 8.86
C ILE A 138 7.10 -9.01 7.83
N MET A 139 6.94 -8.66 6.56
CA MET A 139 6.68 -9.61 5.47
C MET A 139 7.94 -10.05 4.72
N ASN A 140 9.13 -9.77 5.25
CA ASN A 140 10.41 -10.04 4.57
C ASN A 140 10.49 -9.41 3.17
N MET A 141 9.91 -8.25 2.99
CA MET A 141 9.98 -7.49 1.75
C MET A 141 11.22 -6.59 1.78
N PRO A 142 12.07 -6.59 0.74
CA PRO A 142 13.13 -5.61 0.63
C PRO A 142 12.51 -4.21 0.44
N GLY A 143 12.88 -3.28 1.32
CA GLY A 143 12.49 -1.88 1.20
C GLY A 143 13.28 -1.19 0.09
N VAL A 144 12.60 -0.42 -0.75
CA VAL A 144 13.26 0.44 -1.76
C VAL A 144 13.44 1.83 -1.16
N PRO A 145 14.66 2.19 -0.73
CA PRO A 145 14.94 3.51 -0.14
C PRO A 145 15.14 4.56 -1.22
N SER A 146 15.07 5.83 -0.83
CA SER A 146 15.57 6.90 -1.66
C SER A 146 17.11 6.97 -1.60
N GLN A 147 17.73 7.57 -2.62
CA GLN A 147 19.19 7.73 -2.65
C GLN A 147 19.71 8.69 -1.58
N TYR A 148 18.85 9.52 -1.01
CA TYR A 148 19.21 10.58 -0.08
C TYR A 148 18.97 10.20 1.40
N TRP A 149 18.11 9.24 1.68
CA TRP A 149 17.73 8.79 3.03
C TRP A 149 17.96 7.31 3.21
#